data_ef06d45ae72ae338c8ea23a8379aa5fc
#
_entry.id   ef06d45ae72ae338c8ea23a8379aa5fc
#
_cell.length_a   1.000
_cell.length_b   1.000
_cell.length_c   1.000
_cell.angle_alpha   90.00
_cell.angle_beta   90.00
_cell.angle_gamma   90.00
#
_symmetry.space_group_name_H-M   'P 1'
#
loop_
_entity.id
_entity.type
_entity.pdbx_description
1 polymer ?
#
loop_
_entity_poly.entity_id
_entity_poly.type
_entity_poly.pdbx_seq_one_letter_code
_entity_poly.pdbx_strand_id
1 'polypeptide(L)'
;MAALALSACEPREHSRAPMGPPLSFVSTTLEPERGQPSEALAILESELSKNFATLRSEAVDDPAYFMAYDLVGIRSLWLEANDGALDKHHIDDDRAIDVDVRVGSPALDNGHPTNGWYGGNGLGSGVQVSLGDDPLSLAQALWLVSEQQYRDAAEAWLEAVSSESMLTRDDEPRHPDFTLDAEPLIHIEAPRSLDLEALGERWAPVVAELSGILNDDDLVQQASVILSATVENRSYVDTAGARVQSGRVRVRLIMMVGAQAEDGMNLERFFSFERHLPEQLPEPAELRVLAATLRAELMRLREAPIAEPYTGPAVLEGPAAGVFFHEIFGHRLEGHRQKDDYEGQTFTKMLGQPILPTFLDVYDDPTLASIDGVPLNGHYFVDDEATLAQRASLVSAGVLEGFLQSRSVVAPFKASNGHGRRERGYRVVPRQGNLIVSARETVPEAELRDRLIAEARAQGKPYGLWFSDIQGGYTITDRSGPQAFKVMPLMVFRIYTDGRPDELVRGADMVGTPLAAFETIIAAGDVPGVFNGQCGAESGWVPVSAVSPSLLLSKLEIERAMHERDKPPLLAPPSHSRPAIDMMGGRP
;
A
#
# COMPACT_ATOMS: atom_id res chain seq x y z
N MET A 1 -27.28 31.31 -59.68
CA MET A 1 -27.67 30.33 -58.64
C MET A 1 -26.69 29.13 -58.74
N ALA A 2 -25.65 29.12 -57.94
CA ALA A 2 -24.66 28.04 -57.88
C ALA A 2 -24.86 27.32 -56.54
N ALA A 3 -25.20 26.04 -56.58
CA ALA A 3 -25.34 25.18 -55.42
C ALA A 3 -23.93 24.65 -55.03
N LEU A 4 -23.45 25.00 -53.85
CA LEU A 4 -22.27 24.40 -53.23
C LEU A 4 -22.67 23.04 -52.66
N ALA A 5 -22.06 21.97 -53.17
CA ALA A 5 -22.10 20.64 -52.61
C ALA A 5 -21.12 20.57 -51.44
N LEU A 6 -21.61 20.41 -50.21
CA LEU A 6 -20.86 20.04 -49.03
C LEU A 6 -20.56 18.53 -49.10
N SER A 7 -19.29 18.18 -49.35
CA SER A 7 -18.79 16.82 -49.22
C SER A 7 -18.62 16.51 -47.73
N ALA A 8 -19.46 15.61 -47.21
CA ALA A 8 -19.29 15.05 -45.88
C ALA A 8 -18.06 14.12 -45.89
N CYS A 9 -17.07 14.44 -45.07
CA CYS A 9 -15.96 13.57 -44.78
C CYS A 9 -16.44 12.48 -43.81
N GLU A 10 -16.63 11.25 -44.31
CA GLU A 10 -16.88 10.08 -43.48
C GLU A 10 -15.62 9.77 -42.68
N PRO A 11 -15.74 9.46 -41.38
CA PRO A 11 -14.59 9.02 -40.60
C PRO A 11 -14.16 7.63 -41.11
N ARG A 12 -12.90 7.52 -41.54
CA ARG A 12 -12.27 6.23 -41.85
C ARG A 12 -12.22 5.42 -40.58
N GLU A 13 -13.01 4.36 -40.48
CA GLU A 13 -12.80 3.27 -39.54
C GLU A 13 -11.42 2.66 -39.80
N HIS A 14 -10.45 2.98 -38.91
CA HIS A 14 -9.22 2.20 -38.83
C HIS A 14 -9.60 0.88 -38.21
N SER A 15 -9.67 -0.20 -39.00
CA SER A 15 -9.74 -1.56 -38.50
C SER A 15 -8.45 -1.81 -37.71
N ARG A 16 -8.53 -1.68 -36.39
CA ARG A 16 -7.45 -2.09 -35.48
C ARG A 16 -7.34 -3.61 -35.56
N ALA A 17 -6.12 -4.10 -35.77
CA ALA A 17 -5.82 -5.50 -35.55
C ALA A 17 -6.23 -5.88 -34.11
N PRO A 18 -6.72 -7.11 -33.85
CA PRO A 18 -7.05 -7.53 -32.50
C PRO A 18 -5.80 -7.38 -31.62
N MET A 19 -5.94 -6.63 -30.50
CA MET A 19 -4.88 -6.49 -29.52
C MET A 19 -4.50 -7.87 -28.98
N GLY A 20 -3.21 -8.11 -28.80
CA GLY A 20 -2.69 -9.35 -28.21
C GLY A 20 -3.20 -9.57 -26.77
N PRO A 21 -2.93 -10.73 -26.17
CA PRO A 21 -3.19 -10.95 -24.76
C PRO A 21 -2.31 -9.97 -23.93
N PRO A 22 -2.77 -9.59 -22.73
CA PRO A 22 -1.98 -8.73 -21.83
C PRO A 22 -0.63 -9.39 -21.48
N LEU A 23 0.33 -8.56 -21.08
CA LEU A 23 1.65 -9.00 -20.63
C LEU A 23 1.48 -10.12 -19.59
N SER A 24 2.11 -11.26 -19.84
CA SER A 24 2.04 -12.43 -18.96
C SER A 24 3.23 -12.42 -18.02
N PHE A 25 2.97 -12.19 -16.73
CA PHE A 25 3.98 -12.33 -15.68
C PHE A 25 4.09 -13.80 -15.23
N VAL A 26 5.27 -14.22 -14.80
CA VAL A 26 5.44 -15.49 -14.09
C VAL A 26 5.01 -15.28 -12.64
N SER A 27 3.74 -15.52 -12.37
CA SER A 27 3.16 -15.38 -11.03
C SER A 27 3.08 -16.72 -10.32
N THR A 28 3.20 -16.71 -9.00
CA THR A 28 2.94 -17.88 -8.15
C THR A 28 1.83 -17.56 -7.16
N THR A 29 1.01 -18.57 -6.90
CA THR A 29 0.08 -18.60 -5.77
C THR A 29 0.63 -19.56 -4.73
N LEU A 30 0.25 -19.36 -3.46
CA LEU A 30 0.52 -20.31 -2.40
C LEU A 30 -0.76 -21.09 -2.09
N GLU A 31 -0.59 -22.29 -1.54
CA GLU A 31 -1.70 -23.02 -0.94
C GLU A 31 -1.62 -22.84 0.58
N PRO A 32 -2.74 -22.55 1.26
CA PRO A 32 -2.74 -22.41 2.70
C PRO A 32 -2.39 -23.74 3.38
N GLU A 33 -1.49 -23.69 4.34
CA GLU A 33 -1.15 -24.87 5.14
C GLU A 33 -2.31 -25.19 6.09
N ARG A 34 -2.96 -26.32 5.89
CA ARG A 34 -4.13 -26.74 6.71
C ARG A 34 -3.72 -26.99 8.15
N GLY A 35 -4.47 -26.39 9.07
CA GLY A 35 -4.32 -26.52 10.52
C GLY A 35 -5.47 -27.26 11.20
N GLN A 36 -5.41 -27.26 12.53
CA GLN A 36 -6.51 -27.63 13.40
C GLN A 36 -7.01 -26.36 14.10
N PRO A 37 -8.31 -26.24 14.41
CA PRO A 37 -8.84 -25.12 15.18
C PRO A 37 -8.09 -24.97 16.52
N SER A 38 -7.69 -23.75 16.85
CA SER A 38 -7.04 -23.43 18.13
C SER A 38 -8.05 -23.40 19.29
N GLU A 39 -7.57 -23.47 20.51
CA GLU A 39 -8.39 -23.27 21.71
C GLU A 39 -9.00 -21.87 21.72
N ALA A 40 -8.22 -20.85 21.34
CA ALA A 40 -8.72 -19.49 21.20
C ALA A 40 -9.95 -19.41 20.28
N LEU A 41 -9.91 -20.04 19.10
CA LEU A 41 -11.04 -20.02 18.17
C LEU A 41 -12.31 -20.61 18.80
N ALA A 42 -12.18 -21.70 19.57
CA ALA A 42 -13.31 -22.33 20.26
C ALA A 42 -13.87 -21.42 21.38
N ILE A 43 -13.01 -20.72 22.11
CA ILE A 43 -13.42 -19.73 23.13
C ILE A 43 -14.19 -18.58 22.47
N LEU A 44 -13.65 -18.00 21.39
CA LEU A 44 -14.31 -16.92 20.63
C LEU A 44 -15.70 -17.34 20.17
N GLU A 45 -15.85 -18.53 19.59
CA GLU A 45 -17.12 -19.07 19.09
C GLU A 45 -18.15 -19.25 20.22
N SER A 46 -17.72 -19.79 21.38
CA SER A 46 -18.55 -19.95 22.55
C SER A 46 -19.05 -18.61 23.11
N GLU A 47 -18.16 -17.65 23.29
CA GLU A 47 -18.51 -16.34 23.85
C GLU A 47 -19.31 -15.49 22.85
N LEU A 48 -19.02 -15.56 21.54
CA LEU A 48 -19.83 -14.92 20.50
C LEU A 48 -21.30 -15.36 20.60
N SER A 49 -21.53 -16.69 20.70
CA SER A 49 -22.88 -17.23 20.77
C SER A 49 -23.64 -16.73 21.99
N LYS A 50 -23.00 -16.66 23.17
CA LYS A 50 -23.59 -16.18 24.41
C LYS A 50 -23.90 -14.67 24.36
N ASN A 51 -22.92 -13.86 23.99
CA ASN A 51 -23.04 -12.42 24.02
C ASN A 51 -24.04 -11.94 22.95
N PHE A 52 -23.97 -12.50 21.74
CA PHE A 52 -24.91 -12.15 20.67
C PHE A 52 -26.35 -12.56 20.98
N ALA A 53 -26.58 -13.72 21.65
CA ALA A 53 -27.91 -14.11 22.05
C ALA A 53 -28.61 -13.08 22.97
N THR A 54 -27.83 -12.37 23.79
CA THR A 54 -28.32 -11.27 24.61
C THR A 54 -28.59 -10.01 23.80
N LEU A 55 -27.60 -9.59 22.99
CA LEU A 55 -27.63 -8.32 22.23
C LEU A 55 -28.66 -8.33 21.07
N ARG A 56 -29.10 -9.49 20.60
CA ARG A 56 -30.15 -9.63 19.57
C ARG A 56 -31.55 -9.81 20.14
N SER A 57 -31.68 -9.91 21.47
CA SER A 57 -32.95 -10.18 22.11
C SER A 57 -33.83 -8.91 22.21
N GLU A 58 -35.15 -9.10 22.44
CA GLU A 58 -36.09 -8.01 22.71
C GLU A 58 -35.83 -7.30 24.06
N ALA A 59 -34.81 -7.75 24.82
CA ALA A 59 -34.41 -7.09 26.07
C ALA A 59 -33.59 -5.81 25.82
N VAL A 60 -33.16 -5.53 24.58
CA VAL A 60 -32.45 -4.33 24.16
C VAL A 60 -33.33 -3.53 23.18
N ASP A 61 -33.23 -2.20 23.24
CA ASP A 61 -34.07 -1.31 22.41
C ASP A 61 -33.73 -1.43 20.93
N ASP A 62 -32.42 -1.53 20.59
CA ASP A 62 -31.89 -1.63 19.23
C ASP A 62 -31.09 -2.93 19.07
N PRO A 63 -31.72 -4.07 18.71
CA PRO A 63 -31.05 -5.36 18.67
C PRO A 63 -29.98 -5.42 17.58
N ALA A 64 -28.82 -6.02 17.93
CA ALA A 64 -27.76 -6.28 16.99
C ALA A 64 -28.19 -7.37 15.98
N TYR A 65 -27.94 -7.14 14.69
CA TYR A 65 -28.20 -8.13 13.65
C TYR A 65 -26.96 -8.92 13.23
N PHE A 66 -25.75 -8.39 13.52
CA PHE A 66 -24.45 -9.01 13.22
C PHE A 66 -23.45 -8.70 14.32
N MET A 67 -22.54 -9.64 14.56
CA MET A 67 -21.41 -9.48 15.47
C MET A 67 -20.25 -10.35 15.03
N ALA A 68 -19.02 -9.84 15.18
CA ALA A 68 -17.79 -10.57 14.90
C ALA A 68 -16.74 -10.33 15.98
N TYR A 69 -15.91 -11.35 16.20
CA TYR A 69 -14.70 -11.29 17.02
C TYR A 69 -13.47 -11.57 16.18
N ASP A 70 -12.45 -10.76 16.34
CA ASP A 70 -11.18 -10.87 15.65
C ASP A 70 -10.02 -10.76 16.65
N LEU A 71 -9.38 -11.87 16.96
CA LEU A 71 -8.27 -11.97 17.89
C LEU A 71 -6.97 -12.08 17.10
N VAL A 72 -6.05 -11.12 17.26
CA VAL A 72 -4.78 -11.07 16.58
C VAL A 72 -3.64 -11.09 17.60
N GLY A 73 -2.78 -12.11 17.50
CA GLY A 73 -1.51 -12.19 18.23
C GLY A 73 -0.34 -11.85 17.31
N ILE A 74 0.53 -10.98 17.76
CA ILE A 74 1.72 -10.54 17.04
C ILE A 74 2.95 -10.78 17.92
N ARG A 75 3.96 -11.46 17.36
CA ARG A 75 5.28 -11.53 17.93
C ARG A 75 6.26 -10.91 16.96
N SER A 76 7.08 -9.97 17.40
CA SER A 76 7.96 -9.19 16.54
C SER A 76 9.37 -9.06 17.09
N LEU A 77 10.33 -9.12 16.18
CA LEU A 77 11.74 -8.76 16.40
C LEU A 77 11.99 -7.39 15.76
N TRP A 78 12.71 -6.54 16.47
CA TRP A 78 13.27 -5.30 15.95
C TRP A 78 14.77 -5.24 16.24
N LEU A 79 15.56 -5.17 15.16
CA LEU A 79 16.97 -4.85 15.19
C LEU A 79 17.21 -3.53 14.50
N GLU A 80 17.94 -2.63 15.12
CA GLU A 80 18.35 -1.37 14.51
C GLU A 80 19.82 -1.12 14.82
N ALA A 81 20.57 -0.80 13.79
CA ALA A 81 21.96 -0.42 13.92
C ALA A 81 22.19 0.93 13.22
N ASN A 82 22.89 1.81 13.90
CA ASN A 82 23.24 3.12 13.42
C ASN A 82 24.76 3.30 13.44
N ASP A 83 25.31 3.84 12.35
CA ASP A 83 26.72 4.26 12.26
C ASP A 83 27.74 3.17 12.63
N GLY A 84 27.44 1.91 12.34
CA GLY A 84 28.29 0.75 12.62
C GLY A 84 28.11 0.11 14.00
N ALA A 85 27.11 0.55 14.77
CA ALA A 85 26.82 0.00 16.10
C ALA A 85 25.36 -0.42 16.22
N LEU A 86 25.12 -1.54 16.90
CA LEU A 86 23.77 -1.98 17.25
C LEU A 86 23.18 -1.01 18.29
N ASP A 87 22.03 -0.44 17.97
CA ASP A 87 21.29 0.50 18.83
C ASP A 87 20.12 -0.19 19.55
N LYS A 88 19.34 -1.01 18.81
CA LYS A 88 18.18 -1.71 19.37
C LYS A 88 18.19 -3.19 19.02
N HIS A 89 17.81 -4.00 19.99
CA HIS A 89 17.54 -5.42 19.83
C HIS A 89 16.47 -5.81 20.84
N HIS A 90 15.23 -5.93 20.39
CA HIS A 90 14.14 -6.33 21.26
C HIS A 90 13.14 -7.23 20.53
N ILE A 91 12.46 -8.04 21.32
CA ILE A 91 11.36 -8.89 20.88
C ILE A 91 10.15 -8.50 21.71
N ASP A 92 9.03 -8.26 21.05
CA ASP A 92 7.76 -7.90 21.67
C ASP A 92 6.71 -8.93 21.33
N ASP A 93 5.86 -9.22 22.33
CA ASP A 93 4.65 -10.02 22.20
C ASP A 93 3.44 -9.13 22.48
N ASP A 94 2.48 -9.10 21.59
CA ASP A 94 1.27 -8.32 21.71
C ASP A 94 0.07 -9.13 21.23
N ARG A 95 -1.09 -8.98 21.91
CA ARG A 95 -2.32 -9.66 21.54
C ARG A 95 -3.51 -8.77 21.83
N ALA A 96 -4.35 -8.57 20.83
CA ALA A 96 -5.53 -7.76 20.98
C ALA A 96 -6.76 -8.36 20.29
N ILE A 97 -7.91 -7.90 20.75
CA ILE A 97 -9.21 -8.30 20.22
C ILE A 97 -9.90 -7.08 19.63
N ASP A 98 -10.47 -7.28 18.46
CA ASP A 98 -11.43 -6.37 17.84
C ASP A 98 -12.81 -7.00 17.84
N VAL A 99 -13.82 -6.18 18.09
CA VAL A 99 -15.23 -6.59 18.11
C VAL A 99 -16.00 -5.66 17.17
N ASP A 100 -16.69 -6.23 16.18
CA ASP A 100 -17.64 -5.52 15.32
C ASP A 100 -19.06 -5.87 15.75
N VAL A 101 -19.86 -4.87 16.10
CA VAL A 101 -21.29 -5.01 16.41
C VAL A 101 -22.08 -4.14 15.46
N ARG A 102 -23.10 -4.74 14.81
CA ARG A 102 -23.94 -4.01 13.87
C ARG A 102 -25.39 -3.99 14.32
N VAL A 103 -25.92 -2.77 14.37
CA VAL A 103 -27.29 -2.42 14.76
C VAL A 103 -28.01 -1.79 13.58
N GLY A 104 -29.28 -2.09 13.41
CA GLY A 104 -30.08 -1.65 12.26
C GLY A 104 -30.33 -2.77 11.28
N SER A 105 -29.89 -2.63 10.04
CA SER A 105 -30.01 -3.65 8.98
C SER A 105 -28.88 -3.55 7.96
N PRO A 106 -28.63 -4.59 7.15
CA PRO A 106 -27.63 -4.51 6.08
C PRO A 106 -27.81 -3.34 5.11
N ALA A 107 -29.03 -2.84 4.92
CA ALA A 107 -29.30 -1.72 4.04
C ALA A 107 -28.94 -0.36 4.66
N LEU A 108 -29.06 -0.24 5.97
CA LEU A 108 -28.72 0.94 6.76
C LEU A 108 -28.37 0.50 8.17
N ASP A 109 -27.14 0.73 8.59
CA ASP A 109 -26.66 0.34 9.92
C ASP A 109 -25.80 1.44 10.57
N ASN A 110 -25.24 1.14 11.75
CA ASN A 110 -24.32 2.03 12.46
C ASN A 110 -22.98 2.27 11.75
N GLY A 111 -22.70 1.59 10.64
CA GLY A 111 -21.54 1.83 9.77
C GLY A 111 -21.81 2.89 8.70
N HIS A 112 -23.03 3.45 8.64
CA HIS A 112 -23.41 4.45 7.67
C HIS A 112 -22.54 5.72 7.80
N PRO A 113 -21.98 6.26 6.69
CA PRO A 113 -21.18 7.47 6.74
C PRO A 113 -22.01 8.66 7.23
N THR A 114 -21.62 9.27 8.35
CA THR A 114 -22.23 10.48 8.88
C THR A 114 -21.17 11.58 8.99
N ASN A 115 -21.52 12.82 8.65
CA ASN A 115 -20.65 14.01 8.80
C ASN A 115 -19.28 13.96 8.08
N GLY A 116 -19.15 13.21 6.98
CA GLY A 116 -17.95 13.20 6.15
C GLY A 116 -16.80 12.38 6.67
N TRP A 117 -17.08 11.50 7.60
CA TRP A 117 -16.12 10.49 8.03
C TRP A 117 -16.75 9.11 7.94
N TYR A 118 -16.05 8.19 7.31
CA TYR A 118 -16.40 6.78 7.28
C TYR A 118 -16.31 6.21 8.72
N GLY A 119 -17.40 6.39 9.46
CA GLY A 119 -17.56 6.02 10.87
C GLY A 119 -16.84 6.97 11.82
N GLY A 120 -17.58 7.54 12.74
CA GLY A 120 -17.04 8.33 13.84
C GLY A 120 -15.83 7.64 14.47
N ASN A 121 -14.75 8.37 14.55
CA ASN A 121 -13.47 8.02 15.13
C ASN A 121 -12.62 6.93 14.45
N GLY A 122 -13.05 6.25 13.37
CA GLY A 122 -12.21 5.31 12.58
C GLY A 122 -11.62 4.12 13.35
N LEU A 123 -11.93 4.01 14.63
CA LEU A 123 -11.33 3.04 15.53
C LEU A 123 -12.21 1.79 15.65
N GLY A 124 -11.59 0.64 15.51
CA GLY A 124 -12.09 -0.62 16.06
C GLY A 124 -11.88 -0.65 17.57
N SER A 125 -12.13 -1.76 18.22
CA SER A 125 -11.92 -1.87 19.66
C SER A 125 -10.45 -1.97 20.06
N GLY A 126 -9.65 -2.76 19.35
CA GLY A 126 -8.20 -2.89 19.53
C GLY A 126 -7.75 -3.16 20.96
N VAL A 127 -8.58 -3.84 21.77
CA VAL A 127 -8.32 -4.00 23.20
C VAL A 127 -7.28 -5.08 23.44
N GLN A 128 -6.21 -4.76 24.17
CA GLN A 128 -5.19 -5.71 24.55
C GLN A 128 -5.74 -6.77 25.51
N VAL A 129 -5.34 -8.02 25.29
CA VAL A 129 -5.76 -9.19 26.08
C VAL A 129 -4.56 -10.02 26.50
N SER A 130 -4.79 -11.03 27.35
CA SER A 130 -3.74 -11.97 27.77
C SER A 130 -3.09 -12.68 26.59
N LEU A 131 -1.78 -12.92 26.68
CA LEU A 131 -1.01 -13.62 25.63
C LEU A 131 -1.42 -15.09 25.49
N GLY A 132 -1.89 -15.71 26.57
CA GLY A 132 -2.32 -17.11 26.59
C GLY A 132 -3.82 -17.28 26.38
N ASP A 133 -4.23 -18.52 26.07
CA ASP A 133 -5.64 -18.93 25.84
C ASP A 133 -6.36 -19.28 27.15
N ASP A 134 -6.22 -18.44 28.21
CA ASP A 134 -7.02 -18.62 29.42
C ASP A 134 -8.49 -18.29 29.15
N PRO A 135 -9.41 -19.27 29.28
CA PRO A 135 -10.80 -19.07 28.88
C PRO A 135 -11.52 -17.99 29.68
N LEU A 136 -11.22 -17.86 30.97
CA LEU A 136 -11.87 -16.85 31.81
C LEU A 136 -11.37 -15.45 31.50
N SER A 137 -10.07 -15.30 31.28
CA SER A 137 -9.47 -14.03 30.91
C SER A 137 -10.02 -13.53 29.57
N LEU A 138 -10.07 -14.39 28.54
CA LEU A 138 -10.63 -14.03 27.24
C LEU A 138 -12.14 -13.75 27.32
N ALA A 139 -12.91 -14.57 28.03
CA ALA A 139 -14.33 -14.35 28.21
C ALA A 139 -14.64 -13.01 28.90
N GLN A 140 -13.83 -12.62 29.90
CA GLN A 140 -14.00 -11.35 30.60
C GLN A 140 -13.72 -10.15 29.66
N ALA A 141 -12.66 -10.23 28.85
CA ALA A 141 -12.34 -9.20 27.87
C ALA A 141 -13.43 -9.08 26.80
N LEU A 142 -13.86 -10.22 26.23
CA LEU A 142 -14.92 -10.28 25.21
C LEU A 142 -16.23 -9.70 25.71
N TRP A 143 -16.64 -10.03 26.94
CA TRP A 143 -17.84 -9.47 27.54
C TRP A 143 -17.78 -7.93 27.63
N LEU A 144 -16.70 -7.38 28.20
CA LEU A 144 -16.56 -5.93 28.38
C LEU A 144 -16.51 -5.18 27.05
N VAL A 145 -15.72 -5.70 26.10
CA VAL A 145 -15.57 -5.05 24.79
C VAL A 145 -16.87 -5.15 23.99
N SER A 146 -17.58 -6.28 24.04
CA SER A 146 -18.86 -6.44 23.36
C SER A 146 -19.93 -5.46 23.88
N GLU A 147 -20.01 -5.28 25.20
CA GLU A 147 -20.92 -4.33 25.82
C GLU A 147 -20.62 -2.89 25.38
N GLN A 148 -19.32 -2.51 25.36
CA GLN A 148 -18.92 -1.17 24.92
C GLN A 148 -19.24 -0.97 23.44
N GLN A 149 -18.84 -1.91 22.59
CA GLN A 149 -19.05 -1.82 21.13
C GLN A 149 -20.53 -1.81 20.75
N TYR A 150 -21.38 -2.54 21.50
CA TYR A 150 -22.82 -2.46 21.31
C TYR A 150 -23.38 -1.06 21.63
N ARG A 151 -22.94 -0.43 22.72
CA ARG A 151 -23.39 0.92 23.08
C ARG A 151 -22.98 1.94 22.03
N ASP A 152 -21.72 1.87 21.59
CA ASP A 152 -21.20 2.75 20.54
C ASP A 152 -21.96 2.54 19.22
N ALA A 153 -22.28 1.29 18.88
CA ALA A 153 -23.07 0.96 17.69
C ALA A 153 -24.51 1.47 17.77
N ALA A 154 -25.16 1.36 18.93
CA ALA A 154 -26.52 1.87 19.14
C ALA A 154 -26.56 3.41 19.04
N GLU A 155 -25.58 4.11 19.59
CA GLU A 155 -25.46 5.58 19.45
C GLU A 155 -25.23 5.98 17.98
N ALA A 156 -24.29 5.34 17.29
CA ALA A 156 -24.01 5.59 15.87
C ALA A 156 -25.22 5.26 14.97
N TRP A 157 -26.01 4.25 15.32
CA TRP A 157 -27.26 3.93 14.63
C TRP A 157 -28.29 5.07 14.70
N LEU A 158 -28.47 5.69 15.87
CA LEU A 158 -29.35 6.83 16.02
C LEU A 158 -28.89 8.03 15.18
N GLU A 159 -27.59 8.26 15.10
CA GLU A 159 -27.02 9.28 14.22
C GLU A 159 -27.28 8.98 12.74
N ALA A 160 -27.07 7.73 12.30
CA ALA A 160 -27.31 7.28 10.93
C ALA A 160 -28.78 7.50 10.51
N VAL A 161 -29.73 7.08 11.35
CA VAL A 161 -31.18 7.28 11.11
C VAL A 161 -31.53 8.76 11.05
N SER A 162 -30.98 9.57 11.97
CA SER A 162 -31.21 11.01 11.98
C SER A 162 -30.67 11.68 10.72
N SER A 163 -29.46 11.35 10.31
CA SER A 163 -28.81 11.87 9.11
C SER A 163 -29.63 11.53 7.84
N GLU A 164 -29.99 10.25 7.68
CA GLU A 164 -30.80 9.80 6.53
C GLU A 164 -32.18 10.48 6.47
N SER A 165 -32.78 10.77 7.61
CA SER A 165 -34.10 11.44 7.65
C SER A 165 -34.06 12.89 7.18
N MET A 166 -32.88 13.53 7.20
CA MET A 166 -32.68 14.93 6.79
C MET A 166 -32.31 15.06 5.29
N LEU A 167 -31.89 13.96 4.65
CA LEU A 167 -31.47 13.99 3.26
C LEU A 167 -32.67 13.81 2.33
N THR A 168 -32.96 14.84 1.51
CA THR A 168 -33.86 14.72 0.36
C THR A 168 -33.03 14.14 -0.80
N ARG A 169 -32.99 12.83 -0.94
CA ARG A 169 -32.30 12.19 -2.07
C ARG A 169 -33.32 11.90 -3.18
N ASP A 170 -33.04 12.47 -4.35
CA ASP A 170 -33.66 12.05 -5.61
C ASP A 170 -33.13 10.65 -6.00
N ASP A 171 -33.97 9.81 -6.54
CA ASP A 171 -33.89 8.48 -7.18
C ASP A 171 -32.49 7.78 -7.41
N GLU A 172 -31.42 8.11 -6.67
CA GLU A 172 -30.14 7.40 -6.78
C GLU A 172 -30.21 6.04 -6.05
N PRO A 173 -29.60 4.98 -6.63
CA PRO A 173 -29.59 3.67 -5.99
C PRO A 173 -28.84 3.74 -4.65
N ARG A 174 -29.50 3.30 -3.57
CA ARG A 174 -28.86 3.22 -2.26
C ARG A 174 -27.80 2.14 -2.23
N HIS A 175 -26.64 2.48 -1.70
CA HIS A 175 -25.57 1.53 -1.41
C HIS A 175 -25.88 0.88 -0.06
N PRO A 176 -25.85 -0.45 0.06
CA PRO A 176 -25.99 -1.07 1.38
C PRO A 176 -24.76 -0.76 2.24
N ASP A 177 -24.98 -0.59 3.55
CA ASP A 177 -23.87 -0.37 4.48
C ASP A 177 -23.09 -1.64 4.76
N PHE A 178 -23.77 -2.80 4.66
CA PHE A 178 -23.13 -4.09 4.86
C PHE A 178 -23.78 -5.18 3.98
N THR A 179 -23.02 -6.24 3.69
CA THR A 179 -23.53 -7.44 3.03
C THR A 179 -23.18 -8.67 3.85
N LEU A 180 -24.09 -9.66 3.83
CA LEU A 180 -23.86 -10.97 4.40
C LEU A 180 -23.55 -11.94 3.26
N ASP A 181 -22.49 -12.73 3.40
CA ASP A 181 -22.18 -13.80 2.45
C ASP A 181 -23.26 -14.88 2.48
N ALA A 182 -23.52 -15.50 1.34
CA ALA A 182 -24.55 -16.54 1.23
C ALA A 182 -24.14 -17.83 1.97
N GLU A 183 -22.84 -18.13 2.01
CA GLU A 183 -22.26 -19.29 2.68
C GLU A 183 -21.15 -18.86 3.62
N PRO A 184 -21.11 -19.38 4.87
CA PRO A 184 -20.06 -19.03 5.81
C PRO A 184 -18.70 -19.59 5.39
N LEU A 185 -17.66 -18.78 5.50
CA LEU A 185 -16.30 -19.21 5.23
C LEU A 185 -15.70 -19.99 6.40
N ILE A 186 -15.22 -21.20 6.13
CA ILE A 186 -14.41 -21.97 7.07
C ILE A 186 -13.00 -22.12 6.48
N HIS A 187 -12.03 -21.40 7.06
CA HIS A 187 -10.64 -21.38 6.61
C HIS A 187 -9.70 -21.52 7.81
N ILE A 188 -9.08 -22.68 7.96
CA ILE A 188 -8.24 -23.02 9.12
C ILE A 188 -6.83 -23.36 8.66
N GLU A 189 -5.90 -22.45 8.88
CA GLU A 189 -4.48 -22.64 8.66
C GLU A 189 -3.75 -23.08 9.94
N ALA A 190 -2.58 -23.71 9.75
CA ALA A 190 -1.65 -23.94 10.83
C ALA A 190 -1.09 -22.58 11.34
N PRO A 191 -0.89 -22.41 12.65
CA PRO A 191 -0.30 -21.19 13.17
C PRO A 191 1.14 -21.03 12.67
N ARG A 192 1.52 -19.82 12.37
CA ARG A 192 2.89 -19.48 11.96
C ARG A 192 3.77 -19.31 13.18
N SER A 193 5.03 -19.68 13.01
CA SER A 193 6.08 -19.48 14.03
C SER A 193 7.41 -19.17 13.37
N LEU A 194 8.25 -18.44 14.07
CA LEU A 194 9.63 -18.12 13.69
C LEU A 194 10.45 -18.00 14.98
N ASP A 195 11.65 -18.58 14.96
CA ASP A 195 12.62 -18.40 16.05
C ASP A 195 13.25 -17.00 15.93
N LEU A 196 12.61 -16.03 16.58
CA LEU A 196 13.01 -14.62 16.54
C LEU A 196 14.32 -14.39 17.31
N GLU A 197 14.58 -15.16 18.35
CA GLU A 197 15.81 -15.13 19.13
C GLU A 197 17.02 -15.53 18.26
N ALA A 198 16.94 -16.68 17.62
CA ALA A 198 18.00 -17.15 16.72
C ALA A 198 18.17 -16.22 15.50
N LEU A 199 17.07 -15.68 14.97
CA LEU A 199 17.12 -14.69 13.90
C LEU A 199 17.85 -13.42 14.36
N GLY A 200 17.52 -12.91 15.55
CA GLY A 200 18.14 -11.73 16.14
C GLY A 200 19.65 -11.91 16.36
N GLU A 201 20.05 -13.02 16.96
CA GLU A 201 21.47 -13.36 17.18
C GLU A 201 22.26 -13.45 15.85
N ARG A 202 21.67 -14.05 14.83
CA ARG A 202 22.29 -14.19 13.51
C ARG A 202 22.47 -12.85 12.81
N TRP A 203 21.46 -11.96 12.87
CA TRP A 203 21.42 -10.74 12.06
C TRP A 203 21.97 -9.49 12.77
N ALA A 204 22.04 -9.46 14.11
CA ALA A 204 22.58 -8.31 14.84
C ALA A 204 23.99 -7.87 14.37
N PRO A 205 24.97 -8.77 14.19
CA PRO A 205 26.27 -8.36 13.66
C PRO A 205 26.21 -7.92 12.20
N VAL A 206 25.27 -8.46 11.39
CA VAL A 206 25.14 -8.11 9.97
C VAL A 206 24.59 -6.69 9.83
N VAL A 207 23.51 -6.34 10.55
CA VAL A 207 22.94 -4.99 10.49
C VAL A 207 23.93 -3.93 10.99
N ALA A 208 24.72 -4.24 12.03
CA ALA A 208 25.78 -3.35 12.51
C ALA A 208 26.89 -3.15 11.46
N GLU A 209 27.35 -4.21 10.81
CA GLU A 209 28.33 -4.13 9.74
C GLU A 209 27.82 -3.29 8.55
N LEU A 210 26.58 -3.54 8.10
CA LEU A 210 25.99 -2.82 6.96
C LEU A 210 25.82 -1.32 7.26
N SER A 211 25.39 -0.95 8.48
CA SER A 211 25.28 0.46 8.88
C SER A 211 26.65 1.15 8.91
N GLY A 212 27.72 0.42 9.28
CA GLY A 212 29.10 0.90 9.20
C GLY A 212 29.57 1.14 7.76
N ILE A 213 29.21 0.25 6.83
CA ILE A 213 29.52 0.43 5.39
C ILE A 213 28.79 1.65 4.83
N LEU A 214 27.53 1.88 5.22
CA LEU A 214 26.77 3.07 4.80
C LEU A 214 27.41 4.35 5.34
N ASN A 215 28.00 4.33 6.54
CA ASN A 215 28.62 5.48 7.21
C ASN A 215 30.12 5.70 6.82
N ASP A 216 30.67 4.96 5.87
CA ASP A 216 32.10 5.04 5.51
C ASP A 216 32.41 6.22 4.57
N ASP A 217 31.91 7.43 4.93
CA ASP A 217 32.20 8.71 4.26
C ASP A 217 31.92 9.86 5.24
N ASP A 218 32.84 10.82 5.37
CA ASP A 218 32.74 11.95 6.29
C ASP A 218 31.55 12.90 6.02
N LEU A 219 30.93 12.81 4.87
CA LEU A 219 29.77 13.63 4.46
C LEU A 219 28.43 12.94 4.77
N VAL A 220 28.44 11.69 5.16
CA VAL A 220 27.24 10.99 5.64
C VAL A 220 26.87 11.53 7.02
N GLN A 221 25.60 11.84 7.20
CA GLN A 221 25.06 12.38 8.46
C GLN A 221 24.16 11.38 9.18
N GLN A 222 23.66 10.38 8.44
CA GLN A 222 22.81 9.32 8.98
C GLN A 222 23.08 8.03 8.21
N ALA A 223 23.30 6.94 8.93
CA ALA A 223 23.41 5.61 8.33
C ALA A 223 22.72 4.61 9.26
N SER A 224 21.61 4.06 8.81
CA SER A 224 20.77 3.16 9.59
C SER A 224 20.45 1.88 8.81
N VAL A 225 20.48 0.76 9.51
CA VAL A 225 19.97 -0.52 9.00
C VAL A 225 19.01 -1.11 10.01
N ILE A 226 17.81 -1.44 9.54
CA ILE A 226 16.75 -2.00 10.36
C ILE A 226 16.36 -3.36 9.79
N LEU A 227 16.38 -4.40 10.64
CA LEU A 227 15.73 -5.67 10.37
C LEU A 227 14.56 -5.81 11.32
N SER A 228 13.36 -5.96 10.78
CA SER A 228 12.18 -6.35 11.54
C SER A 228 11.62 -7.68 11.03
N ALA A 229 11.15 -8.51 11.96
CA ALA A 229 10.43 -9.74 11.62
C ALA A 229 9.18 -9.82 12.47
N THR A 230 8.05 -10.10 11.84
CA THR A 230 6.75 -10.18 12.50
C THR A 230 6.09 -11.50 12.18
N VAL A 231 5.65 -12.19 13.22
CA VAL A 231 4.78 -13.37 13.15
C VAL A 231 3.40 -12.96 13.66
N GLU A 232 2.41 -13.03 12.80
CA GLU A 232 1.03 -12.72 13.12
C GLU A 232 0.19 -13.99 13.01
N ASN A 233 -0.64 -14.23 14.03
CA ASN A 233 -1.65 -15.28 14.03
C ASN A 233 -3.00 -14.68 14.40
N ARG A 234 -4.01 -14.98 13.61
CA ARG A 234 -5.35 -14.42 13.68
C ARG A 234 -6.38 -15.52 13.89
N SER A 235 -7.38 -15.26 14.72
CA SER A 235 -8.57 -16.08 14.89
C SER A 235 -9.82 -15.21 14.81
N TYR A 236 -10.69 -15.49 13.85
CA TYR A 236 -11.90 -14.71 13.56
C TYR A 236 -13.14 -15.62 13.58
N VAL A 237 -14.21 -15.13 14.17
CA VAL A 237 -15.54 -15.74 14.12
C VAL A 237 -16.61 -14.67 13.96
N ASP A 238 -17.70 -14.98 13.25
CA ASP A 238 -18.86 -14.10 13.14
C ASP A 238 -20.20 -14.84 13.29
N THR A 239 -21.26 -14.06 13.46
CA THR A 239 -22.63 -14.58 13.63
C THR A 239 -23.26 -15.08 12.33
N ALA A 240 -22.63 -14.84 11.17
CA ALA A 240 -22.99 -15.46 9.90
C ALA A 240 -22.42 -16.88 9.78
N GLY A 241 -21.53 -17.29 10.70
CA GLY A 241 -20.95 -18.62 10.78
C GLY A 241 -19.54 -18.74 10.23
N ALA A 242 -18.91 -17.64 9.87
CA ALA A 242 -17.51 -17.67 9.42
C ALA A 242 -16.58 -18.07 10.57
N ARG A 243 -15.54 -18.87 10.24
CA ARG A 243 -14.49 -19.36 11.14
C ARG A 243 -13.17 -19.29 10.40
N VAL A 244 -12.34 -18.33 10.74
CA VAL A 244 -11.04 -18.14 10.09
C VAL A 244 -9.92 -18.22 11.11
N GLN A 245 -8.93 -19.04 10.82
CA GLN A 245 -7.64 -19.05 11.49
C GLN A 245 -6.59 -18.93 10.41
N SER A 246 -5.77 -17.92 10.47
CA SER A 246 -4.73 -17.63 9.49
C SER A 246 -3.49 -17.08 10.16
N GLY A 247 -2.37 -17.14 9.46
CA GLY A 247 -1.13 -16.58 9.97
C GLY A 247 -0.19 -16.15 8.86
N ARG A 248 0.63 -15.16 9.16
CA ARG A 248 1.65 -14.67 8.22
C ARG A 248 2.96 -14.35 8.93
N VAL A 249 4.04 -14.53 8.21
CA VAL A 249 5.37 -14.05 8.59
C VAL A 249 5.75 -12.94 7.62
N ARG A 250 6.32 -11.87 8.15
CA ARG A 250 6.90 -10.80 7.36
C ARG A 250 8.29 -10.50 7.90
N VAL A 251 9.25 -10.40 7.00
CA VAL A 251 10.63 -10.02 7.32
C VAL A 251 10.99 -8.84 6.44
N ARG A 252 11.39 -7.76 7.06
CA ARG A 252 11.75 -6.52 6.38
C ARG A 252 13.17 -6.11 6.74
N LEU A 253 14.00 -5.89 5.75
CA LEU A 253 15.33 -5.30 5.90
C LEU A 253 15.35 -3.95 5.18
N ILE A 254 15.65 -2.87 5.92
CA ILE A 254 15.79 -1.52 5.38
C ILE A 254 17.23 -1.09 5.58
N MET A 255 17.84 -0.54 4.54
CA MET A 255 19.11 0.17 4.59
C MET A 255 18.84 1.62 4.20
N MET A 256 19.27 2.57 5.01
CA MET A 256 19.04 4.00 4.79
C MET A 256 20.32 4.79 5.07
N VAL A 257 20.61 5.74 4.18
CA VAL A 257 21.75 6.65 4.29
C VAL A 257 21.35 8.05 3.89
N GLY A 258 21.74 9.04 4.68
CA GLY A 258 21.39 10.45 4.49
C GLY A 258 22.60 11.37 4.57
N ALA A 259 22.58 12.43 3.78
CA ALA A 259 23.56 13.50 3.74
C ALA A 259 22.90 14.83 3.38
N GLN A 260 23.60 15.93 3.60
CA GLN A 260 23.17 17.25 3.20
C GLN A 260 23.98 17.76 2.00
N ALA A 261 23.29 18.32 1.02
CA ALA A 261 23.96 19.02 -0.09
C ALA A 261 24.51 20.39 0.37
N GLU A 262 25.40 20.98 -0.42
CA GLU A 262 26.02 22.28 -0.08
C GLU A 262 25.02 23.44 0.07
N ASP A 263 23.86 23.35 -0.59
CA ASP A 263 22.79 24.34 -0.49
C ASP A 263 21.83 24.11 0.69
N GLY A 264 22.13 23.13 1.54
CA GLY A 264 21.34 22.77 2.72
C GLY A 264 20.20 21.79 2.48
N MET A 265 20.05 21.25 1.26
CA MET A 265 19.03 20.23 0.98
C MET A 265 19.40 18.90 1.62
N ASN A 266 18.49 18.34 2.43
CA ASN A 266 18.62 17.00 2.97
C ASN A 266 18.33 15.99 1.86
N LEU A 267 19.20 15.00 1.73
CA LEU A 267 19.17 13.96 0.71
C LEU A 267 19.24 12.60 1.40
N GLU A 268 18.50 11.65 0.87
CA GLU A 268 18.52 10.28 1.37
C GLU A 268 18.54 9.27 0.24
N ARG A 269 19.09 8.11 0.54
CA ARG A 269 18.94 6.91 -0.26
C ARG A 269 18.56 5.78 0.67
N PHE A 270 17.60 4.99 0.26
CA PHE A 270 17.24 3.79 1.00
C PHE A 270 16.94 2.64 0.04
N PHE A 271 17.00 1.44 0.57
CA PHE A 271 16.51 0.23 -0.09
C PHE A 271 15.83 -0.65 0.94
N SER A 272 14.73 -1.30 0.56
CA SER A 272 14.03 -2.23 1.43
C SER A 272 13.78 -3.56 0.74
N PHE A 273 13.93 -4.64 1.51
CA PHE A 273 13.49 -5.98 1.15
C PHE A 273 12.30 -6.36 2.01
N GLU A 274 11.20 -6.71 1.39
CA GLU A 274 10.03 -7.31 2.04
C GLU A 274 9.98 -8.79 1.65
N ARG A 275 9.94 -9.69 2.64
CA ARG A 275 9.99 -11.14 2.43
C ARG A 275 9.01 -11.86 3.35
N HIS A 276 8.57 -13.03 2.91
CA HIS A 276 7.72 -13.90 3.74
C HIS A 276 8.54 -14.79 4.69
N LEU A 277 9.81 -15.02 4.39
CA LEU A 277 10.72 -15.85 5.21
C LEU A 277 12.11 -15.21 5.26
N PRO A 278 12.86 -15.37 6.37
CA PRO A 278 14.21 -14.82 6.50
C PRO A 278 15.20 -15.35 5.45
N GLU A 279 15.02 -16.59 4.98
CA GLU A 279 15.88 -17.24 3.99
C GLU A 279 15.74 -16.64 2.59
N GLN A 280 14.72 -15.84 2.37
CA GLN A 280 14.49 -15.11 1.12
C GLN A 280 15.25 -13.76 1.09
N LEU A 281 15.84 -13.32 2.20
CA LEU A 281 16.71 -12.14 2.20
C LEU A 281 17.97 -12.44 1.40
N PRO A 282 18.56 -11.43 0.73
CA PRO A 282 19.84 -11.60 0.06
C PRO A 282 20.96 -11.99 1.05
N GLU A 283 21.95 -12.69 0.54
CA GLU A 283 23.11 -13.05 1.34
C GLU A 283 23.87 -11.80 1.83
N PRO A 284 24.48 -11.83 3.03
CA PRO A 284 25.22 -10.67 3.56
C PRO A 284 26.27 -10.10 2.61
N ALA A 285 26.88 -10.93 1.75
CA ALA A 285 27.85 -10.47 0.75
C ALA A 285 27.22 -9.54 -0.30
N GLU A 286 26.00 -9.84 -0.76
CA GLU A 286 25.25 -9.02 -1.71
C GLU A 286 24.79 -7.71 -1.04
N LEU A 287 24.35 -7.81 0.22
CA LEU A 287 23.94 -6.64 1.02
C LEU A 287 25.09 -5.65 1.24
N ARG A 288 26.34 -6.12 1.44
CA ARG A 288 27.52 -5.24 1.55
C ARG A 288 27.74 -4.45 0.25
N VAL A 289 27.61 -5.09 -0.90
CA VAL A 289 27.74 -4.41 -2.21
C VAL A 289 26.64 -3.38 -2.37
N LEU A 290 25.40 -3.71 -2.01
CA LEU A 290 24.28 -2.80 -2.09
C LEU A 290 24.45 -1.60 -1.14
N ALA A 291 24.89 -1.81 0.10
CA ALA A 291 25.16 -0.72 1.05
C ALA A 291 26.21 0.27 0.49
N ALA A 292 27.32 -0.24 -0.06
CA ALA A 292 28.34 0.60 -0.69
C ALA A 292 27.79 1.35 -1.93
N THR A 293 26.91 0.71 -2.69
CA THR A 293 26.23 1.33 -3.84
C THR A 293 25.32 2.47 -3.42
N LEU A 294 24.47 2.27 -2.41
CA LEU A 294 23.57 3.29 -1.87
C LEU A 294 24.33 4.54 -1.39
N ARG A 295 25.45 4.32 -0.68
CA ARG A 295 26.32 5.41 -0.27
C ARG A 295 26.89 6.17 -1.49
N ALA A 296 27.41 5.46 -2.47
CA ALA A 296 27.96 6.07 -3.68
C ALA A 296 26.90 6.86 -4.48
N GLU A 297 25.68 6.35 -4.55
CA GLU A 297 24.54 7.06 -5.15
C GLU A 297 24.16 8.31 -4.38
N LEU A 298 24.16 8.29 -3.05
CA LEU A 298 23.92 9.45 -2.21
C LEU A 298 24.97 10.56 -2.47
N MET A 299 26.25 10.18 -2.58
CA MET A 299 27.33 11.14 -2.90
C MET A 299 27.15 11.76 -4.29
N ARG A 300 26.71 10.97 -5.27
CA ARG A 300 26.36 11.49 -6.61
C ARG A 300 25.16 12.44 -6.56
N LEU A 301 24.12 12.13 -5.76
CA LEU A 301 22.98 13.01 -5.55
C LEU A 301 23.39 14.34 -4.90
N ARG A 302 24.33 14.30 -3.95
CA ARG A 302 24.83 15.48 -3.26
C ARG A 302 25.47 16.48 -4.24
N GLU A 303 26.16 15.99 -5.27
CA GLU A 303 26.80 16.77 -6.32
C GLU A 303 25.85 17.16 -7.47
N ALA A 304 24.70 16.49 -7.58
CA ALA A 304 23.76 16.68 -8.67
C ALA A 304 23.13 18.08 -8.65
N PRO A 305 22.89 18.70 -9.83
CA PRO A 305 22.17 19.97 -9.90
C PRO A 305 20.70 19.80 -9.45
N ILE A 306 20.14 20.90 -8.95
CA ILE A 306 18.73 20.94 -8.60
C ILE A 306 17.88 20.87 -9.86
N ALA A 307 16.80 20.10 -9.80
CA ALA A 307 15.81 20.06 -10.87
C ALA A 307 15.10 21.41 -11.01
N GLU A 308 14.91 21.83 -12.24
CA GLU A 308 14.06 22.98 -12.57
C GLU A 308 12.64 22.49 -12.86
N PRO A 309 11.59 23.31 -12.63
CA PRO A 309 10.24 22.97 -13.06
C PRO A 309 10.23 22.55 -14.53
N TYR A 310 9.57 21.45 -14.81
CA TYR A 310 9.56 20.87 -16.15
C TYR A 310 8.18 20.31 -16.48
N THR A 311 7.78 20.49 -17.71
CA THR A 311 6.61 19.85 -18.30
C THR A 311 7.01 19.27 -19.65
N GLY A 312 6.93 17.97 -19.80
CA GLY A 312 7.33 17.27 -21.03
C GLY A 312 7.36 15.76 -20.86
N PRO A 313 7.95 15.03 -21.84
CA PRO A 313 7.93 13.58 -21.82
C PRO A 313 8.80 12.99 -20.71
N ALA A 314 8.33 11.86 -20.18
CA ALA A 314 9.02 11.15 -19.10
C ALA A 314 8.83 9.65 -19.19
N VAL A 315 9.81 8.88 -18.73
CA VAL A 315 9.70 7.46 -18.42
C VAL A 315 9.67 7.27 -16.92
N LEU A 316 8.70 6.49 -16.44
CA LEU A 316 8.66 5.95 -15.10
C LEU A 316 9.07 4.48 -15.17
N GLU A 317 10.15 4.06 -14.51
CA GLU A 317 10.49 2.65 -14.38
C GLU A 317 9.42 1.89 -13.61
N GLY A 318 9.35 0.57 -13.76
CA GLY A 318 8.28 -0.25 -13.24
C GLY A 318 7.87 0.04 -11.79
N PRO A 319 8.78 0.08 -10.80
CA PRO A 319 8.43 0.42 -9.42
C PRO A 319 7.86 1.84 -9.28
N ALA A 320 8.43 2.81 -9.99
CA ALA A 320 7.94 4.19 -9.99
C ALA A 320 6.55 4.31 -10.64
N ALA A 321 6.33 3.60 -11.75
CA ALA A 321 5.02 3.50 -12.40
C ALA A 321 3.99 2.80 -11.51
N GLY A 322 4.40 1.77 -10.76
CA GLY A 322 3.56 1.08 -9.78
C GLY A 322 3.07 2.03 -8.69
N VAL A 323 3.96 2.79 -8.03
CA VAL A 323 3.59 3.78 -7.01
C VAL A 323 2.73 4.90 -7.61
N PHE A 324 3.07 5.36 -8.82
CA PHE A 324 2.25 6.34 -9.53
C PHE A 324 0.80 5.86 -9.67
N PHE A 325 0.57 4.60 -10.09
CA PHE A 325 -0.78 4.02 -10.18
C PHE A 325 -1.41 3.80 -8.81
N HIS A 326 -0.66 3.38 -7.80
CA HIS A 326 -1.14 3.21 -6.44
C HIS A 326 -1.76 4.50 -5.90
N GLU A 327 -1.06 5.62 -6.04
CA GLU A 327 -1.48 6.91 -5.50
C GLU A 327 -2.59 7.57 -6.32
N ILE A 328 -2.43 7.62 -7.63
CA ILE A 328 -3.36 8.40 -8.45
C ILE A 328 -4.62 7.63 -8.83
N PHE A 329 -4.55 6.30 -8.78
CA PHE A 329 -5.61 5.42 -9.26
C PHE A 329 -6.16 4.51 -8.17
N GLY A 330 -5.29 3.70 -7.53
CA GLY A 330 -5.68 2.67 -6.59
C GLY A 330 -6.55 3.18 -5.44
N HIS A 331 -6.13 4.25 -4.74
CA HIS A 331 -6.92 4.84 -3.67
C HIS A 331 -8.29 5.33 -4.12
N ARG A 332 -8.41 5.83 -5.36
CA ARG A 332 -9.68 6.31 -5.90
C ARG A 332 -10.63 5.20 -6.34
N LEU A 333 -10.15 3.95 -6.39
CA LEU A 333 -10.97 2.76 -6.67
C LEU A 333 -11.33 1.96 -5.42
N GLU A 334 -10.94 2.41 -4.25
CA GLU A 334 -11.43 1.89 -2.98
C GLU A 334 -12.93 2.24 -2.86
N GLY A 335 -13.79 1.20 -2.80
CA GLY A 335 -15.24 1.34 -3.01
C GLY A 335 -15.93 2.29 -2.04
N HIS A 336 -15.52 2.33 -0.77
CA HIS A 336 -16.11 3.22 0.23
C HIS A 336 -16.03 4.69 -0.17
N ARG A 337 -14.98 5.11 -0.89
CA ARG A 337 -14.82 6.49 -1.39
C ARG A 337 -15.86 6.89 -2.44
N GLN A 338 -16.57 5.91 -3.02
CA GLN A 338 -17.65 6.17 -3.96
C GLN A 338 -18.99 6.47 -3.27
N LYS A 339 -19.10 6.16 -1.96
CA LYS A 339 -20.29 6.37 -1.15
C LYS A 339 -20.25 7.67 -0.36
N ASP A 340 -19.06 8.11 0.02
CA ASP A 340 -18.87 9.27 0.89
C ASP A 340 -18.97 10.57 0.08
N ASP A 341 -19.89 11.46 0.46
CA ASP A 341 -20.10 12.75 -0.17
C ASP A 341 -18.94 13.75 0.04
N TYR A 342 -18.08 13.50 1.02
CA TYR A 342 -16.88 14.30 1.27
C TYR A 342 -15.68 13.86 0.43
N GLU A 343 -15.74 12.66 -0.13
CA GLU A 343 -14.75 12.17 -1.07
C GLU A 343 -14.94 12.79 -2.47
N GLY A 344 -13.86 12.83 -3.23
CA GLY A 344 -13.84 13.41 -4.57
C GLY A 344 -14.71 12.68 -5.59
N GLN A 345 -15.00 11.39 -5.35
CA GLN A 345 -15.83 10.53 -6.19
C GLN A 345 -15.45 10.57 -7.68
N THR A 346 -14.13 10.63 -7.95
CA THR A 346 -13.58 10.87 -9.30
C THR A 346 -14.09 9.89 -10.34
N PHE A 347 -14.28 8.62 -9.96
CA PHE A 347 -14.65 7.54 -10.87
C PHE A 347 -16.09 7.02 -10.69
N THR A 348 -16.87 7.54 -9.75
CA THR A 348 -18.22 7.05 -9.42
C THR A 348 -19.12 6.94 -10.65
N LYS A 349 -19.09 7.95 -11.53
CA LYS A 349 -19.92 8.02 -12.75
C LYS A 349 -19.20 7.52 -14.00
N MET A 350 -18.02 6.92 -13.86
CA MET A 350 -17.18 6.50 -14.98
C MET A 350 -17.19 4.97 -15.21
N LEU A 351 -17.97 4.22 -14.44
CA LEU A 351 -18.12 2.79 -14.64
C LEU A 351 -18.60 2.50 -16.08
N GLY A 352 -17.88 1.61 -16.78
CA GLY A 352 -18.11 1.33 -18.21
C GLY A 352 -17.56 2.38 -19.17
N GLN A 353 -16.86 3.42 -18.70
CA GLN A 353 -16.27 4.45 -19.55
C GLN A 353 -14.76 4.21 -19.76
N PRO A 354 -14.19 4.65 -20.89
CA PRO A 354 -12.75 4.63 -21.09
C PRO A 354 -12.07 5.69 -20.19
N ILE A 355 -11.10 5.24 -19.40
CA ILE A 355 -10.35 6.09 -18.45
C ILE A 355 -8.84 5.96 -18.60
N LEU A 356 -8.37 4.91 -19.28
CA LEU A 356 -6.97 4.66 -19.57
C LEU A 356 -6.79 4.37 -21.06
N PRO A 357 -5.55 4.41 -21.59
CA PRO A 357 -5.24 3.91 -22.92
C PRO A 357 -5.70 2.46 -23.10
N THR A 358 -6.22 2.13 -24.27
CA THR A 358 -6.82 0.82 -24.57
C THR A 358 -5.85 -0.35 -24.46
N PHE A 359 -4.55 -0.11 -24.45
CA PHE A 359 -3.53 -1.14 -24.27
C PHE A 359 -3.22 -1.46 -22.80
N LEU A 360 -3.86 -0.79 -21.83
CA LEU A 360 -3.66 -1.03 -20.40
C LEU A 360 -4.86 -1.78 -19.77
N ASP A 361 -4.51 -2.73 -18.91
CA ASP A 361 -5.40 -3.39 -17.97
C ASP A 361 -4.91 -3.11 -16.54
N VAL A 362 -5.83 -2.97 -15.60
CA VAL A 362 -5.49 -2.83 -14.17
C VAL A 362 -6.37 -3.76 -13.35
N TYR A 363 -5.75 -4.47 -12.42
CA TYR A 363 -6.46 -5.34 -11.49
C TYR A 363 -5.73 -5.38 -10.14
N ASP A 364 -6.44 -5.74 -9.09
CA ASP A 364 -5.85 -6.06 -7.79
C ASP A 364 -6.03 -7.55 -7.52
N ASP A 365 -4.94 -8.25 -7.20
CA ASP A 365 -4.96 -9.69 -7.01
C ASP A 365 -4.16 -10.13 -5.77
N PRO A 366 -4.79 -10.12 -4.60
CA PRO A 366 -4.12 -10.55 -3.37
C PRO A 366 -3.82 -12.06 -3.32
N THR A 367 -4.31 -12.86 -4.25
CA THR A 367 -4.02 -14.30 -4.29
C THR A 367 -2.61 -14.60 -4.81
N LEU A 368 -1.97 -13.65 -5.49
CA LEU A 368 -0.62 -13.79 -6.00
C LEU A 368 0.41 -13.60 -4.89
N ALA A 369 1.27 -14.57 -4.70
CA ALA A 369 2.34 -14.54 -3.69
C ALA A 369 3.66 -13.98 -4.22
N SER A 370 3.91 -14.08 -5.54
CA SER A 370 5.08 -13.49 -6.18
C SER A 370 4.83 -13.19 -7.66
N ILE A 371 5.62 -12.26 -8.22
CA ILE A 371 5.73 -11.99 -9.66
C ILE A 371 7.22 -12.01 -10.02
N ASP A 372 7.59 -12.79 -11.04
CA ASP A 372 8.97 -12.99 -11.52
C ASP A 372 9.98 -13.32 -10.40
N GLY A 373 9.51 -14.10 -9.41
CA GLY A 373 10.29 -14.50 -8.23
C GLY A 373 10.39 -13.43 -7.14
N VAL A 374 9.82 -12.24 -7.32
CA VAL A 374 9.75 -11.20 -6.28
C VAL A 374 8.49 -11.43 -5.44
N PRO A 375 8.61 -11.68 -4.12
CA PRO A 375 7.45 -11.81 -3.24
C PRO A 375 6.59 -10.55 -3.21
N LEU A 376 5.27 -10.72 -3.14
CA LEU A 376 4.30 -9.64 -3.06
C LEU A 376 3.81 -9.46 -1.61
N ASN A 377 3.93 -8.24 -1.11
CA ASN A 377 3.62 -7.89 0.28
C ASN A 377 2.10 -7.83 0.56
N GLY A 378 1.31 -7.57 -0.47
CA GLY A 378 -0.16 -7.51 -0.39
C GLY A 378 -0.86 -8.88 -0.52
N HIS A 379 -0.12 -10.00 -0.44
CA HIS A 379 -0.67 -11.35 -0.51
C HIS A 379 -1.43 -11.73 0.76
N TYR A 380 -2.63 -12.30 0.60
CA TYR A 380 -3.43 -12.96 1.64
C TYR A 380 -4.46 -13.92 1.02
N PHE A 381 -4.98 -14.85 1.81
CA PHE A 381 -6.03 -15.79 1.37
C PHE A 381 -7.44 -15.32 1.72
N VAL A 382 -7.57 -14.64 2.85
CA VAL A 382 -8.84 -14.17 3.41
C VAL A 382 -8.65 -12.74 3.88
N ASP A 383 -9.58 -11.87 3.56
CA ASP A 383 -9.56 -10.47 4.01
C ASP A 383 -9.95 -10.31 5.49
N ASP A 384 -9.98 -9.10 5.99
CA ASP A 384 -10.25 -8.84 7.41
C ASP A 384 -11.74 -8.91 7.78
N GLU A 385 -12.63 -9.19 6.81
CA GLU A 385 -14.06 -9.47 7.02
C GLU A 385 -14.44 -10.93 6.74
N ALA A 386 -13.46 -11.84 6.71
CA ALA A 386 -13.65 -13.26 6.40
C ALA A 386 -14.24 -13.53 5.01
N THR A 387 -13.88 -12.73 4.02
CA THR A 387 -14.16 -13.00 2.61
C THR A 387 -12.91 -13.52 1.91
N LEU A 388 -13.05 -14.56 1.07
CA LEU A 388 -11.92 -15.07 0.28
C LEU A 388 -11.36 -13.98 -0.63
N ALA A 389 -10.04 -13.83 -0.64
CA ALA A 389 -9.33 -12.99 -1.57
C ALA A 389 -9.64 -13.40 -3.01
N GLN A 390 -9.89 -12.43 -3.87
CA GLN A 390 -10.21 -12.65 -5.27
C GLN A 390 -9.51 -11.59 -6.12
N ARG A 391 -9.20 -11.95 -7.36
CA ARG A 391 -8.77 -10.94 -8.33
C ARG A 391 -9.94 -10.00 -8.65
N ALA A 392 -9.77 -8.73 -8.39
CA ALA A 392 -10.69 -7.65 -8.76
C ALA A 392 -10.25 -7.04 -10.10
N SER A 393 -11.02 -7.23 -11.17
CA SER A 393 -10.80 -6.50 -12.44
C SER A 393 -11.27 -5.06 -12.25
N LEU A 394 -10.34 -4.12 -12.37
CA LEU A 394 -10.61 -2.69 -12.20
C LEU A 394 -10.73 -2.00 -13.56
N VAL A 395 -9.82 -2.30 -14.49
CA VAL A 395 -9.82 -1.77 -15.87
C VAL A 395 -9.49 -2.88 -16.84
N SER A 396 -10.23 -2.98 -17.91
CA SER A 396 -9.97 -3.87 -19.04
C SER A 396 -9.96 -3.09 -20.35
N ALA A 397 -8.88 -3.21 -21.12
CA ALA A 397 -8.67 -2.45 -22.35
C ALA A 397 -8.98 -0.95 -22.21
N GLY A 398 -8.55 -0.36 -21.10
CA GLY A 398 -8.75 1.05 -20.78
C GLY A 398 -10.11 1.42 -20.22
N VAL A 399 -11.08 0.49 -20.14
CA VAL A 399 -12.45 0.73 -19.67
C VAL A 399 -12.55 0.36 -18.18
N LEU A 400 -13.11 1.25 -17.36
CA LEU A 400 -13.36 0.99 -15.94
C LEU A 400 -14.45 -0.07 -15.77
N GLU A 401 -14.14 -1.18 -15.10
CA GLU A 401 -15.05 -2.29 -14.85
C GLU A 401 -15.51 -2.43 -13.41
N GLY A 402 -14.75 -1.93 -12.44
CA GLY A 402 -15.05 -2.19 -11.05
C GLY A 402 -14.28 -1.36 -10.04
N PHE A 403 -14.57 -1.65 -8.77
CA PHE A 403 -13.94 -1.07 -7.59
C PHE A 403 -13.50 -2.18 -6.64
N LEU A 404 -12.57 -1.88 -5.75
CA LEU A 404 -12.25 -2.72 -4.61
C LEU A 404 -13.43 -2.70 -3.64
N GLN A 405 -13.88 -3.86 -3.19
CA GLN A 405 -15.06 -4.02 -2.35
C GLN A 405 -14.71 -4.75 -1.05
N SER A 406 -15.19 -4.21 0.07
CA SER A 406 -15.37 -4.92 1.33
C SER A 406 -16.83 -5.40 1.43
N ARG A 407 -17.26 -5.88 2.60
CA ARG A 407 -18.69 -6.18 2.84
C ARG A 407 -19.59 -4.93 2.80
N SER A 408 -18.99 -3.72 2.85
CA SER A 408 -19.66 -2.45 2.56
C SER A 408 -19.57 -2.14 1.05
N VAL A 409 -20.43 -2.75 0.23
CA VAL A 409 -20.35 -2.69 -1.23
C VAL A 409 -20.91 -1.40 -1.84
N VAL A 410 -20.41 -1.06 -3.02
CA VAL A 410 -20.92 0.04 -3.85
C VAL A 410 -21.84 -0.50 -4.94
N ALA A 411 -23.02 0.08 -5.11
CA ALA A 411 -23.88 -0.29 -6.22
C ALA A 411 -23.20 0.04 -7.58
N PRO A 412 -23.35 -0.80 -8.63
CA PRO A 412 -24.32 -1.91 -8.73
C PRO A 412 -23.82 -3.26 -8.21
N PHE A 413 -22.64 -3.30 -7.58
CA PHE A 413 -22.06 -4.53 -7.03
C PHE A 413 -22.89 -5.03 -5.84
N LYS A 414 -22.87 -6.33 -5.58
CA LYS A 414 -23.74 -6.96 -4.57
C LYS A 414 -22.97 -7.73 -3.50
N ALA A 415 -21.68 -7.94 -3.70
CA ALA A 415 -20.84 -8.72 -2.80
C ALA A 415 -19.44 -8.12 -2.70
N SER A 416 -18.76 -8.39 -1.60
CA SER A 416 -17.32 -8.16 -1.44
C SER A 416 -16.54 -8.93 -2.50
N ASN A 417 -15.41 -8.38 -2.92
CA ASN A 417 -14.41 -9.08 -3.72
C ASN A 417 -13.12 -9.39 -2.92
N GLY A 418 -13.26 -9.44 -1.58
CA GLY A 418 -12.19 -9.85 -0.69
C GLY A 418 -11.10 -8.79 -0.50
N HIS A 419 -11.47 -7.51 -0.50
CA HIS A 419 -10.53 -6.40 -0.29
C HIS A 419 -10.82 -5.60 0.98
N GLY A 420 -11.61 -6.14 1.92
CA GLY A 420 -11.81 -5.54 3.24
C GLY A 420 -10.53 -5.67 4.07
N ARG A 421 -9.85 -4.54 4.37
CA ARG A 421 -8.55 -4.58 5.07
C ARG A 421 -8.43 -3.49 6.12
N ARG A 422 -7.66 -3.80 7.18
CA ARG A 422 -7.37 -2.88 8.27
C ARG A 422 -6.05 -3.17 8.96
N GLU A 423 -5.55 -2.21 9.67
CA GLU A 423 -4.68 -2.42 10.82
C GLU A 423 -5.53 -2.79 12.03
N ARG A 424 -4.99 -3.58 12.93
CA ARG A 424 -5.64 -3.92 14.20
C ARG A 424 -6.05 -2.64 14.97
N GLY A 425 -7.27 -2.61 15.50
CA GLY A 425 -7.81 -1.44 16.19
C GLY A 425 -8.45 -0.40 15.29
N TYR A 426 -8.57 -0.67 13.99
CA TYR A 426 -9.26 0.18 13.02
C TYR A 426 -10.49 -0.51 12.43
N ARG A 427 -11.38 0.25 11.79
CA ARG A 427 -12.50 -0.30 11.02
C ARG A 427 -12.02 -0.82 9.68
N VAL A 428 -12.68 -1.87 9.20
CA VAL A 428 -12.40 -2.41 7.87
C VAL A 428 -12.99 -1.51 6.79
N VAL A 429 -12.19 -1.20 5.77
CA VAL A 429 -12.63 -0.58 4.52
C VAL A 429 -11.99 -1.29 3.32
N PRO A 430 -12.51 -1.13 2.10
CA PRO A 430 -11.83 -1.63 0.90
C PRO A 430 -10.45 -0.98 0.74
N ARG A 431 -9.39 -1.79 0.62
CA ARG A 431 -8.01 -1.34 0.42
C ARG A 431 -7.32 -2.14 -0.67
N GLN A 432 -6.32 -1.54 -1.28
CA GLN A 432 -5.44 -2.22 -2.21
C GLN A 432 -4.69 -3.38 -1.54
N GLY A 433 -4.47 -4.47 -2.29
CA GLY A 433 -3.58 -5.59 -1.95
C GLY A 433 -2.36 -5.60 -2.86
N ASN A 434 -2.46 -6.31 -3.97
CA ASN A 434 -1.47 -6.32 -5.04
C ASN A 434 -2.05 -5.62 -6.27
N LEU A 435 -1.87 -4.31 -6.39
CA LEU A 435 -2.30 -3.55 -7.56
C LEU A 435 -1.37 -3.83 -8.73
N ILE A 436 -1.91 -4.31 -9.84
CA ILE A 436 -1.13 -4.73 -11.00
C ILE A 436 -1.61 -3.98 -12.25
N VAL A 437 -0.69 -3.26 -12.86
CA VAL A 437 -0.85 -2.67 -14.19
C VAL A 437 -0.23 -3.62 -15.22
N SER A 438 -1.00 -3.99 -16.22
CA SER A 438 -0.56 -4.87 -17.30
C SER A 438 -0.80 -4.20 -18.65
N ALA A 439 0.06 -4.46 -19.61
CA ALA A 439 -0.06 -3.89 -20.95
C ALA A 439 -0.29 -5.00 -22.00
N ARG A 440 -1.20 -4.76 -22.93
CA ARG A 440 -1.50 -5.65 -24.08
C ARG A 440 -0.55 -5.45 -25.24
N GLU A 441 0.06 -4.27 -25.30
CA GLU A 441 1.06 -3.90 -26.29
C GLU A 441 2.27 -3.33 -25.53
N THR A 442 3.42 -3.94 -25.72
CA THR A 442 4.66 -3.56 -25.05
C THR A 442 5.78 -3.30 -26.07
N VAL A 443 6.80 -2.59 -25.63
CA VAL A 443 8.04 -2.42 -26.34
C VAL A 443 9.20 -2.93 -25.48
N PRO A 444 10.30 -3.41 -26.08
CA PRO A 444 11.49 -3.74 -25.30
C PRO A 444 11.91 -2.55 -24.42
N GLU A 445 12.26 -2.83 -23.15
CA GLU A 445 12.66 -1.80 -22.19
C GLU A 445 13.74 -0.87 -22.74
N ALA A 446 14.71 -1.42 -23.46
CA ALA A 446 15.78 -0.64 -24.11
C ALA A 446 15.27 0.37 -25.17
N GLU A 447 14.10 0.10 -25.79
CA GLU A 447 13.50 0.99 -26.80
C GLU A 447 12.80 2.19 -26.17
N LEU A 448 12.35 2.10 -24.91
CA LEU A 448 11.69 3.22 -24.21
C LEU A 448 12.57 4.48 -24.18
N ARG A 449 13.88 4.31 -24.01
CA ARG A 449 14.82 5.42 -24.02
C ARG A 449 14.84 6.15 -25.37
N ASP A 450 14.88 5.42 -26.47
CA ASP A 450 14.88 6.01 -27.81
C ASP A 450 13.54 6.70 -28.10
N ARG A 451 12.43 6.12 -27.65
CA ARG A 451 11.10 6.74 -27.74
C ARG A 451 10.99 8.00 -26.91
N LEU A 452 11.55 8.03 -25.70
CA LEU A 452 11.63 9.24 -24.88
C LEU A 452 12.37 10.37 -25.59
N ILE A 453 13.53 10.05 -26.18
CA ILE A 453 14.34 11.02 -26.95
C ILE A 453 13.55 11.52 -28.18
N ALA A 454 12.89 10.62 -28.90
CA ALA A 454 12.08 10.97 -30.07
C ALA A 454 10.92 11.90 -29.68
N GLU A 455 10.21 11.58 -28.60
CA GLU A 455 9.09 12.39 -28.08
C GLU A 455 9.58 13.77 -27.61
N ALA A 456 10.70 13.83 -26.90
CA ALA A 456 11.30 15.09 -26.46
C ALA A 456 11.69 15.98 -27.67
N ARG A 457 12.25 15.38 -28.72
CA ARG A 457 12.55 16.11 -29.97
C ARG A 457 11.31 16.62 -30.69
N ALA A 458 10.26 15.79 -30.76
CA ALA A 458 8.98 16.17 -31.36
C ALA A 458 8.33 17.36 -30.65
N GLN A 459 8.50 17.46 -29.34
CA GLN A 459 8.05 18.58 -28.52
C GLN A 459 9.03 19.76 -28.43
N GLY A 460 10.18 19.70 -29.13
CA GLY A 460 11.20 20.75 -29.09
C GLY A 460 11.88 20.90 -27.71
N LYS A 461 11.89 19.84 -26.91
CA LYS A 461 12.53 19.82 -25.59
C LYS A 461 13.99 19.40 -25.70
N PRO A 462 14.89 19.96 -24.89
CA PRO A 462 16.31 19.58 -24.92
C PRO A 462 16.55 18.20 -24.27
N TYR A 463 15.64 17.72 -23.45
CA TYR A 463 15.71 16.42 -22.77
C TYR A 463 14.31 15.89 -22.44
N GLY A 464 14.22 14.59 -22.16
CA GLY A 464 13.13 13.95 -21.41
C GLY A 464 13.61 13.56 -20.02
N LEU A 465 12.69 13.22 -19.10
CA LEU A 465 13.03 12.77 -17.76
C LEU A 465 12.91 11.26 -17.65
N TRP A 466 13.76 10.67 -16.79
CA TRP A 466 13.77 9.26 -16.48
C TRP A 466 13.78 9.07 -14.97
N PHE A 467 12.73 8.43 -14.43
CA PHE A 467 12.55 8.18 -13.00
C PHE A 467 12.85 6.71 -12.72
N SER A 468 13.99 6.42 -12.08
CA SER A 468 14.44 5.06 -11.85
C SER A 468 14.18 4.55 -10.43
N ASP A 469 13.97 5.43 -9.47
CA ASP A 469 13.71 5.05 -8.10
C ASP A 469 12.80 6.05 -7.40
N ILE A 470 12.02 5.57 -6.43
CA ILE A 470 10.95 6.31 -5.80
C ILE A 470 10.86 5.99 -4.31
N GLN A 471 10.63 7.01 -3.49
CA GLN A 471 10.43 6.84 -2.06
C GLN A 471 9.02 6.35 -1.74
N GLY A 472 8.04 6.93 -2.40
CA GLY A 472 6.62 6.73 -2.16
C GLY A 472 5.83 7.92 -2.67
N GLY A 473 4.59 8.03 -2.22
CA GLY A 473 3.71 9.12 -2.60
C GLY A 473 2.62 9.36 -1.58
N TYR A 474 1.77 10.32 -1.87
CA TYR A 474 0.50 10.53 -1.22
C TYR A 474 -0.51 11.18 -2.17
N THR A 475 -1.77 10.97 -1.89
CA THR A 475 -2.85 11.55 -2.68
C THR A 475 -3.92 12.14 -1.77
N ILE A 476 -4.54 13.23 -2.22
CA ILE A 476 -5.72 13.82 -1.58
C ILE A 476 -6.94 13.33 -2.36
N THR A 477 -7.80 12.57 -1.70
CA THR A 477 -9.02 12.01 -2.29
C THR A 477 -10.27 12.76 -1.89
N ASP A 478 -10.23 13.50 -0.77
CA ASP A 478 -11.36 14.27 -0.25
C ASP A 478 -11.55 15.62 -0.97
N ARG A 479 -12.70 16.26 -0.71
CA ARG A 479 -13.08 17.56 -1.31
C ARG A 479 -12.55 18.76 -0.54
N SER A 480 -11.80 18.57 0.55
CA SER A 480 -11.26 19.67 1.35
C SER A 480 -10.13 20.44 0.67
N GLY A 481 -9.52 19.84 -0.35
CA GLY A 481 -8.42 20.38 -1.12
C GLY A 481 -8.48 20.07 -2.62
N PRO A 482 -7.50 20.55 -3.40
CA PRO A 482 -7.37 20.16 -4.79
C PRO A 482 -7.09 18.65 -4.87
N GLN A 483 -7.80 17.96 -5.77
CA GLN A 483 -7.61 16.55 -6.09
C GLN A 483 -6.24 16.36 -6.77
N ALA A 484 -5.19 16.38 -5.95
CA ALA A 484 -3.82 16.32 -6.42
C ALA A 484 -3.11 15.08 -5.85
N PHE A 485 -2.10 14.63 -6.54
CA PHE A 485 -1.15 13.65 -6.05
C PHE A 485 0.25 14.25 -6.00
N LYS A 486 1.07 13.71 -5.14
CA LYS A 486 2.49 13.97 -5.08
C LYS A 486 3.24 12.65 -4.94
N VAL A 487 4.21 12.46 -5.80
CA VAL A 487 5.10 11.31 -5.76
C VAL A 487 6.53 11.83 -5.62
N MET A 488 7.29 11.23 -4.72
CA MET A 488 8.63 11.68 -4.32
C MET A 488 9.70 10.77 -4.92
N PRO A 489 10.27 11.13 -6.07
CA PRO A 489 11.35 10.37 -6.69
C PRO A 489 12.66 10.53 -5.93
N LEU A 490 13.44 9.45 -5.89
CA LEU A 490 14.80 9.44 -5.32
C LEU A 490 15.89 9.62 -6.39
N MET A 491 15.69 9.01 -7.57
CA MET A 491 16.67 9.06 -8.67
C MET A 491 15.99 9.51 -9.95
N VAL A 492 16.37 10.70 -10.45
CA VAL A 492 15.83 11.31 -11.66
C VAL A 492 16.95 11.72 -12.59
N PHE A 493 16.85 11.34 -13.85
CA PHE A 493 17.86 11.66 -14.87
C PHE A 493 17.26 12.51 -16.00
N ARG A 494 18.02 13.48 -16.48
CA ARG A 494 17.79 14.14 -17.77
C ARG A 494 18.41 13.31 -18.87
N ILE A 495 17.59 12.85 -19.80
CA ILE A 495 18.02 12.12 -21.00
C ILE A 495 18.02 13.08 -22.16
N TYR A 496 19.21 13.50 -22.59
CA TYR A 496 19.36 14.57 -23.55
C TYR A 496 19.10 14.13 -25.00
N THR A 497 18.49 15.02 -25.78
CA THR A 497 18.18 14.78 -27.21
C THR A 497 19.37 14.93 -28.13
N ASP A 498 20.47 15.57 -27.71
CA ASP A 498 21.67 15.81 -28.49
C ASP A 498 22.77 14.74 -28.31
N GLY A 499 22.50 13.72 -27.49
CA GLY A 499 23.39 12.58 -27.28
C GLY A 499 24.51 12.79 -26.25
N ARG A 500 24.49 13.90 -25.50
CA ARG A 500 25.36 14.04 -24.33
C ARG A 500 24.99 13.02 -23.24
N PRO A 501 25.91 12.76 -22.28
CA PRO A 501 25.64 11.85 -21.17
C PRO A 501 24.41 12.25 -20.35
N ASP A 502 23.74 11.24 -19.77
CA ASP A 502 22.63 11.44 -18.86
C ASP A 502 23.08 12.20 -17.61
N GLU A 503 22.25 13.11 -17.15
CA GLU A 503 22.54 13.95 -16.00
C GLU A 503 21.59 13.62 -14.85
N LEU A 504 22.13 13.15 -13.73
CA LEU A 504 21.37 12.99 -12.48
C LEU A 504 20.96 14.38 -11.96
N VAL A 505 19.72 14.52 -11.51
CA VAL A 505 19.19 15.73 -10.88
C VAL A 505 18.52 15.39 -9.54
N ARG A 506 18.42 16.37 -8.64
CA ARG A 506 17.83 16.21 -7.30
C ARG A 506 16.70 17.21 -7.05
N GLY A 507 15.83 16.89 -6.11
CA GLY A 507 14.75 17.78 -5.67
C GLY A 507 13.68 17.98 -6.73
N ALA A 508 13.24 16.90 -7.38
CA ALA A 508 12.13 16.88 -8.32
C ALA A 508 10.95 16.15 -7.67
N ASP A 509 9.80 16.79 -7.56
CA ASP A 509 8.54 16.16 -7.13
C ASP A 509 7.59 16.05 -8.32
N MET A 510 7.00 14.87 -8.53
CA MET A 510 5.93 14.71 -9.51
C MET A 510 4.62 15.27 -8.93
N VAL A 511 3.96 16.09 -9.72
CA VAL A 511 2.67 16.69 -9.35
C VAL A 511 1.69 16.61 -10.51
N GLY A 512 0.40 16.61 -10.20
CA GLY A 512 -0.62 16.61 -11.22
C GLY A 512 -1.99 16.24 -10.71
N THR A 513 -2.93 16.12 -11.66
CA THR A 513 -4.28 15.60 -11.42
C THR A 513 -4.43 14.23 -12.09
N PRO A 514 -5.15 13.29 -11.48
CA PRO A 514 -5.21 11.90 -11.94
C PRO A 514 -5.59 11.74 -13.40
N LEU A 515 -6.75 12.25 -13.82
CA LEU A 515 -7.29 12.04 -15.17
C LEU A 515 -6.36 12.60 -16.25
N ALA A 516 -5.81 13.80 -16.04
CA ALA A 516 -4.90 14.41 -17.01
C ALA A 516 -3.59 13.63 -17.17
N ALA A 517 -3.13 12.96 -16.10
CA ALA A 517 -1.91 12.16 -16.15
C ALA A 517 -2.09 10.87 -16.97
N PHE A 518 -3.24 10.21 -16.86
CA PHE A 518 -3.52 8.95 -17.57
C PHE A 518 -3.59 9.10 -19.10
N GLU A 519 -4.15 10.20 -19.58
CA GLU A 519 -4.25 10.48 -21.01
C GLU A 519 -2.88 10.64 -21.68
N THR A 520 -1.83 10.86 -20.89
CA THR A 520 -0.47 11.08 -21.40
C THR A 520 0.35 9.82 -21.57
N ILE A 521 -0.13 8.65 -21.10
CA ILE A 521 0.59 7.38 -21.23
C ILE A 521 0.51 6.89 -22.68
N ILE A 522 1.67 6.76 -23.33
CA ILE A 522 1.76 6.46 -24.77
C ILE A 522 2.48 5.15 -25.11
N ALA A 523 3.23 4.56 -24.19
CA ALA A 523 3.84 3.25 -24.37
C ALA A 523 4.13 2.58 -23.01
N ALA A 524 4.27 1.25 -23.03
CA ALA A 524 4.67 0.44 -21.90
C ALA A 524 5.86 -0.46 -22.28
N GLY A 525 6.79 -0.67 -21.35
CA GLY A 525 7.87 -1.64 -21.42
C GLY A 525 7.38 -3.08 -21.32
N ASP A 526 8.28 -4.03 -21.51
CA ASP A 526 7.99 -5.47 -21.49
C ASP A 526 8.47 -6.16 -20.19
N VAL A 527 9.05 -5.41 -19.25
CA VAL A 527 9.57 -5.92 -17.98
C VAL A 527 8.77 -5.33 -16.82
N PRO A 528 8.13 -6.15 -15.95
CA PRO A 528 7.44 -5.67 -14.77
C PRO A 528 8.43 -5.27 -13.69
N GLY A 529 8.14 -4.16 -13.00
CA GLY A 529 8.79 -3.79 -11.74
C GLY A 529 7.83 -3.94 -10.57
N VAL A 530 8.34 -4.36 -9.42
CA VAL A 530 7.57 -4.56 -8.20
C VAL A 530 8.01 -3.55 -7.15
N PHE A 531 7.06 -2.78 -6.64
CA PHE A 531 7.21 -1.98 -5.43
C PHE A 531 6.46 -2.68 -4.30
N ASN A 532 7.15 -2.95 -3.19
CA ASN A 532 6.56 -3.47 -1.96
C ASN A 532 6.59 -2.39 -0.88
N GLY A 533 5.48 -2.17 -0.19
CA GLY A 533 5.38 -1.11 0.80
C GLY A 533 4.28 -1.33 1.83
N GLN A 534 4.06 -0.28 2.61
CA GLN A 534 2.95 -0.14 3.55
C GLN A 534 2.12 1.06 3.11
N CYS A 535 0.81 0.88 3.05
CA CYS A 535 -0.12 1.94 2.67
C CYS A 535 -0.93 2.39 3.88
N GLY A 536 -0.79 3.66 4.27
CA GLY A 536 -1.54 4.28 5.36
C GLY A 536 -2.77 5.02 4.85
N ALA A 537 -3.93 4.73 5.45
CA ALA A 537 -5.17 5.47 5.22
C ALA A 537 -6.09 5.34 6.44
N GLU A 538 -7.39 5.64 6.29
CA GLU A 538 -8.36 5.66 7.39
C GLU A 538 -8.54 4.33 8.14
N SER A 539 -8.17 3.20 7.55
CA SER A 539 -8.14 1.90 8.21
C SER A 539 -6.75 1.50 8.75
N GLY A 540 -5.86 2.48 8.96
CA GLY A 540 -4.49 2.23 9.42
C GLY A 540 -3.55 1.77 8.30
N TRP A 541 -2.44 1.14 8.68
CA TRP A 541 -1.38 0.68 7.78
C TRP A 541 -1.60 -0.76 7.35
N VAL A 542 -1.65 -0.99 6.04
CA VAL A 542 -1.76 -2.33 5.46
C VAL A 542 -0.61 -2.59 4.48
N PRO A 543 -0.06 -3.82 4.44
CA PRO A 543 0.96 -4.19 3.47
C PRO A 543 0.38 -4.24 2.07
N VAL A 544 1.10 -3.69 1.08
CA VAL A 544 0.67 -3.60 -0.31
C VAL A 544 1.81 -3.87 -1.27
N SER A 545 1.46 -4.26 -2.49
CA SER A 545 2.38 -4.24 -3.63
C SER A 545 1.79 -3.46 -4.79
N ALA A 546 2.64 -2.75 -5.52
CA ALA A 546 2.28 -2.12 -6.77
C ALA A 546 3.21 -2.62 -7.88
N VAL A 547 2.63 -3.19 -8.93
CA VAL A 547 3.36 -3.81 -10.03
C VAL A 547 2.99 -3.12 -11.33
N SER A 548 3.98 -2.73 -12.10
CA SER A 548 3.77 -2.10 -13.40
C SER A 548 4.94 -2.36 -14.33
N PRO A 549 4.75 -2.46 -15.64
CA PRO A 549 5.84 -2.23 -16.58
C PRO A 549 6.31 -0.78 -16.50
N SER A 550 7.50 -0.49 -17.00
CA SER A 550 7.92 0.91 -17.23
C SER A 550 6.96 1.60 -18.19
N LEU A 551 6.63 2.86 -17.92
CA LEU A 551 5.65 3.63 -18.71
C LEU A 551 6.29 4.88 -19.30
N LEU A 552 6.08 5.11 -20.60
CA LEU A 552 6.39 6.37 -21.26
C LEU A 552 5.15 7.26 -21.29
N LEU A 553 5.30 8.44 -20.72
CA LEU A 553 4.30 9.50 -20.74
C LEU A 553 4.76 10.58 -21.72
N SER A 554 3.86 11.08 -22.58
CA SER A 554 4.12 12.23 -23.46
C SER A 554 4.22 13.53 -22.68
N LYS A 555 3.59 13.59 -21.49
CA LYS A 555 3.62 14.77 -20.63
C LYS A 555 3.55 14.37 -19.17
N LEU A 556 4.55 14.78 -18.41
CA LEU A 556 4.57 14.74 -16.95
C LEU A 556 4.99 16.13 -16.45
N GLU A 557 4.43 16.54 -15.34
CA GLU A 557 4.77 17.81 -14.69
C GLU A 557 5.57 17.53 -13.41
N ILE A 558 6.70 18.22 -13.28
CA ILE A 558 7.45 18.25 -12.02
C ILE A 558 7.58 19.67 -11.52
N GLU A 559 7.56 19.79 -10.22
CA GLU A 559 7.94 20.99 -9.50
C GLU A 559 9.25 20.79 -8.76
N ARG A 560 9.86 21.90 -8.40
CA ARG A 560 11.01 21.85 -7.50
C ARG A 560 10.53 21.46 -6.11
N ALA A 561 11.09 20.39 -5.57
CA ALA A 561 10.76 19.95 -4.22
C ALA A 561 11.03 21.07 -3.20
N MET A 562 10.03 21.37 -2.39
CA MET A 562 10.15 22.30 -1.29
C MET A 562 10.78 21.58 -0.09
N HIS A 563 12.10 21.47 -0.09
CA HIS A 563 12.83 21.02 1.08
C HIS A 563 13.17 22.20 1.98
N GLU A 564 13.00 22.05 3.28
CA GLU A 564 13.59 22.95 4.26
C GLU A 564 15.11 22.92 4.05
N ARG A 565 15.70 24.09 3.93
CA ARG A 565 17.16 24.22 3.80
C ARG A 565 17.73 24.43 5.19
N ASP A 566 18.21 23.35 5.76
CA ASP A 566 18.92 23.40 7.01
C ASP A 566 20.29 24.05 6.85
N LYS A 567 20.72 24.75 7.88
CA LYS A 567 22.08 25.25 7.89
C LYS A 567 23.05 24.06 8.00
N PRO A 568 24.13 24.05 7.21
CA PRO A 568 25.15 23.02 7.36
C PRO A 568 25.66 22.93 8.79
N PRO A 569 26.06 21.72 9.26
CA PRO A 569 26.66 21.56 10.58
C PRO A 569 27.86 22.50 10.76
N LEU A 570 27.92 23.18 11.91
CA LEU A 570 29.06 24.03 12.27
C LEU A 570 30.27 23.24 12.77
N LEU A 571 30.01 22.03 13.29
CA LEU A 571 31.03 21.14 13.78
C LEU A 571 31.56 20.25 12.65
N ALA A 572 32.86 20.02 12.65
CA ALA A 572 33.45 19.02 11.74
C ALA A 572 32.93 17.62 12.10
N PRO A 573 32.66 16.76 11.11
CA PRO A 573 32.27 15.38 11.37
C PRO A 573 33.40 14.64 12.12
N PRO A 574 33.06 13.65 12.94
CA PRO A 574 34.09 12.82 13.57
C PRO A 574 34.84 12.08 12.47
N SER A 575 36.19 12.25 12.42
CA SER A 575 37.00 11.57 11.42
C SER A 575 36.86 10.05 11.53
N HIS A 576 36.65 9.35 10.42
CA HIS A 576 36.57 7.88 10.35
C HIS A 576 37.93 7.20 10.69
N SER A 577 39.05 7.97 10.67
CA SER A 577 40.31 7.54 11.24
C SER A 577 40.20 7.57 12.76
N ARG A 578 39.56 6.58 13.39
CA ARG A 578 39.67 6.33 14.82
C ARG A 578 41.16 6.05 15.10
N PRO A 579 41.85 6.85 15.97
CA PRO A 579 43.10 6.37 16.49
C PRO A 579 42.78 5.07 17.23
N ALA A 580 43.56 4.02 16.97
CA ALA A 580 43.47 2.79 17.76
C ALA A 580 43.52 3.20 19.23
N ILE A 581 42.42 2.97 19.96
CA ILE A 581 42.40 3.18 21.40
C ILE A 581 43.40 2.18 21.93
N ASP A 582 44.57 2.69 22.34
CA ASP A 582 45.62 1.91 22.94
C ASP A 582 45.11 1.38 24.30
N MET A 583 44.54 0.16 24.26
CA MET A 583 44.01 -0.54 25.44
C MET A 583 45.16 -1.05 26.36
N MET A 584 46.33 -0.39 26.33
CA MET A 584 47.44 -0.64 27.22
C MET A 584 47.65 0.49 28.24
N GLY A 585 46.60 0.86 28.95
CA GLY A 585 46.70 1.61 30.18
C GLY A 585 46.96 0.67 31.35
N GLY A 586 48.18 0.15 31.47
CA GLY A 586 48.65 -0.48 32.69
C GLY A 586 48.55 0.51 33.85
N ARG A 587 47.86 0.14 34.93
CA ARG A 587 47.90 0.83 36.22
C ARG A 587 49.30 0.69 36.83
N PRO A 588 49.80 1.72 37.51
CA PRO A 588 50.88 1.54 38.44
C PRO A 588 50.43 0.85 39.74
#